data_8f88dabaa5c6cbdeff0773d304c7ca24
#
_entry.id   8f88dabaa5c6cbdeff0773d304c7ca24
#
_cell.length_a   1.000
_cell.length_b   1.000
_cell.length_c   1.000
_cell.angle_alpha   90.00
_cell.angle_beta   90.00
_cell.angle_gamma   90.00
#
_symmetry.space_group_name_H-M   'P 1'
#
loop_
_entity.id
_entity.type
_entity.pdbx_description
1 polymer ?
#
loop_
_entity_poly.entity_id
_entity_poly.type
_entity_poly.pdbx_seq_one_letter_code
_entity_poly.pdbx_strand_id
1 'polypeptide(L)'
;MKKLSLSVLIFLFSCFLWAEKTVPSGYGGVELGMSVEQVKKALKENMDFGYHGDRDVSLLPGENRILIETDAQIYVGYSFLERCWFQFYNDKLYIITININQEKMDHFSIFDSLCKKYGMPDSVNPEKSVWKGSSVTMSLERPLTLKYVDQKTFEELQNTSQVGPNGTEMTRDMFLEGL
;
A
#
# COMPACT_ATOMS: atom_id res chain seq x y z
N MET A 1 -53.11 31.91 38.30
CA MET A 1 -52.73 30.59 37.79
C MET A 1 -51.82 30.78 36.55
N LYS A 2 -50.50 30.74 36.74
CA LYS A 2 -49.49 30.96 35.67
C LYS A 2 -49.14 29.64 35.05
N LYS A 3 -49.41 29.48 33.76
CA LYS A 3 -48.99 28.30 32.96
C LYS A 3 -47.51 28.44 32.66
N LEU A 4 -46.71 27.54 33.22
CA LEU A 4 -45.31 27.43 32.93
C LEU A 4 -45.15 26.70 31.59
N SER A 5 -44.71 27.41 30.54
CA SER A 5 -44.40 26.86 29.22
C SER A 5 -42.99 26.22 29.32
N LEU A 6 -42.94 24.89 29.28
CA LEU A 6 -41.70 24.12 29.24
C LEU A 6 -41.20 24.06 27.79
N SER A 7 -40.34 25.01 27.42
CA SER A 7 -39.62 24.97 26.16
C SER A 7 -38.54 23.87 26.23
N VAL A 8 -38.83 22.73 25.61
CA VAL A 8 -37.86 21.67 25.41
C VAL A 8 -36.87 22.15 24.34
N LEU A 9 -35.71 22.62 24.78
CA LEU A 9 -34.58 22.95 23.93
C LEU A 9 -33.94 21.63 23.47
N ILE A 10 -34.36 21.15 22.29
CA ILE A 10 -33.72 20.03 21.60
C ILE A 10 -32.37 20.51 21.10
N PHE A 11 -31.34 20.26 21.87
CA PHE A 11 -29.94 20.41 21.43
C PHE A 11 -29.68 19.31 20.39
N LEU A 12 -29.83 19.64 19.11
CA LEU A 12 -29.34 18.86 18.01
C LEU A 12 -27.81 18.87 18.08
N PHE A 13 -27.28 17.89 18.82
CA PHE A 13 -25.87 17.54 18.79
C PHE A 13 -25.62 16.89 17.41
N SER A 14 -25.38 17.74 16.40
CA SER A 14 -24.86 17.28 15.12
C SER A 14 -23.48 16.70 15.39
N CYS A 15 -23.42 15.40 15.65
CA CYS A 15 -22.18 14.64 15.51
C CYS A 15 -21.70 14.82 14.07
N PHE A 16 -20.77 15.73 13.86
CA PHE A 16 -19.90 15.70 12.71
C PHE A 16 -19.12 14.40 12.80
N LEU A 17 -19.66 13.33 12.25
CA LEU A 17 -18.92 12.14 11.87
C LEU A 17 -17.89 12.63 10.85
N TRP A 18 -16.71 12.93 11.31
CA TRP A 18 -15.56 12.97 10.41
C TRP A 18 -15.44 11.56 9.86
N ALA A 19 -15.87 11.38 8.62
CA ALA A 19 -15.62 10.15 7.91
C ALA A 19 -14.11 10.00 7.84
N GLU A 20 -13.55 9.10 8.64
CA GLU A 20 -12.14 8.75 8.59
C GLU A 20 -11.86 8.32 7.16
N LYS A 21 -10.86 8.93 6.53
CA LYS A 21 -10.46 8.64 5.16
C LYS A 21 -9.99 7.18 5.11
N THR A 22 -10.84 6.30 4.62
CA THR A 22 -10.53 4.89 4.51
C THR A 22 -9.60 4.65 3.33
N VAL A 23 -8.31 4.53 3.61
CA VAL A 23 -7.32 4.06 2.64
C VAL A 23 -7.44 2.53 2.56
N PRO A 24 -7.52 1.93 1.36
CA PRO A 24 -7.66 0.48 1.25
C PRO A 24 -6.40 -0.24 1.73
N SER A 25 -6.60 -1.42 2.33
CA SER A 25 -5.51 -2.26 2.82
C SER A 25 -4.83 -3.10 1.75
N GLY A 26 -5.32 -3.05 0.49
CA GLY A 26 -4.79 -3.87 -0.59
C GLY A 26 -5.55 -3.74 -1.90
N TYR A 27 -5.34 -4.72 -2.80
CA TYR A 27 -5.90 -4.76 -4.14
C TYR A 27 -6.21 -6.20 -4.56
N GLY A 28 -7.31 -6.38 -5.32
CA GLY A 28 -7.62 -7.65 -6.02
C GLY A 28 -7.85 -8.85 -5.12
N GLY A 29 -8.29 -8.64 -3.88
CA GLY A 29 -8.50 -9.69 -2.88
C GLY A 29 -7.26 -9.98 -2.02
N VAL A 30 -6.14 -9.31 -2.26
CA VAL A 30 -4.93 -9.39 -1.42
C VAL A 30 -4.87 -8.17 -0.53
N GLU A 31 -4.76 -8.38 0.78
CA GLU A 31 -4.78 -7.32 1.80
C GLU A 31 -3.59 -7.44 2.75
N LEU A 32 -3.09 -6.31 3.24
CA LEU A 32 -2.08 -6.26 4.29
C LEU A 32 -2.55 -7.04 5.53
N GLY A 33 -1.61 -7.70 6.21
CA GLY A 33 -1.89 -8.55 7.37
C GLY A 33 -2.25 -9.99 7.05
N MET A 34 -2.55 -10.36 5.79
CA MET A 34 -2.76 -11.74 5.38
C MET A 34 -1.51 -12.58 5.57
N SER A 35 -1.69 -13.88 5.90
CA SER A 35 -0.61 -14.86 5.91
C SER A 35 -0.18 -15.24 4.49
N VAL A 36 0.99 -15.87 4.36
CA VAL A 36 1.50 -16.38 3.08
C VAL A 36 0.48 -17.28 2.39
N GLU A 37 -0.14 -18.19 3.13
CA GLU A 37 -1.12 -19.13 2.56
C GLU A 37 -2.44 -18.44 2.14
N GLN A 38 -2.88 -17.41 2.88
CA GLN A 38 -4.04 -16.61 2.49
C GLN A 38 -3.78 -15.84 1.19
N VAL A 39 -2.59 -15.24 1.07
CA VAL A 39 -2.19 -14.53 -0.16
C VAL A 39 -2.07 -15.50 -1.33
N LYS A 40 -1.42 -16.66 -1.17
CA LYS A 40 -1.36 -17.69 -2.22
C LYS A 40 -2.75 -18.10 -2.70
N LYS A 41 -3.71 -18.24 -1.78
CA LYS A 41 -5.09 -18.54 -2.14
C LYS A 41 -5.73 -17.42 -2.95
N ALA A 42 -5.64 -16.18 -2.48
CA ALA A 42 -6.19 -15.01 -3.17
C ALA A 42 -5.58 -14.83 -4.57
N LEU A 43 -4.27 -15.03 -4.71
CA LEU A 43 -3.58 -14.96 -6.00
C LEU A 43 -4.03 -16.06 -6.98
N LYS A 44 -4.35 -17.26 -6.49
CA LYS A 44 -4.93 -18.34 -7.34
C LYS A 44 -6.34 -18.04 -7.79
N GLU A 45 -7.14 -17.35 -6.97
CA GLU A 45 -8.51 -16.96 -7.28
C GLU A 45 -8.57 -15.77 -8.25
N ASN A 46 -7.54 -14.93 -8.28
CA ASN A 46 -7.45 -13.78 -9.18
C ASN A 46 -6.33 -13.95 -10.22
N MET A 47 -6.72 -14.39 -11.40
CA MET A 47 -5.79 -14.70 -12.49
C MET A 47 -5.02 -13.47 -13.01
N ASP A 48 -5.50 -12.24 -12.75
CA ASP A 48 -4.84 -11.02 -13.21
C ASP A 48 -3.41 -10.87 -12.68
N PHE A 49 -3.09 -11.50 -11.54
CA PHE A 49 -1.76 -11.47 -10.95
C PHE A 49 -0.74 -12.38 -11.65
N GLY A 50 -1.18 -13.39 -12.41
CA GLY A 50 -0.27 -14.33 -13.07
C GLY A 50 0.54 -15.19 -12.09
N TYR A 51 -0.08 -15.64 -10.98
CA TYR A 51 0.57 -16.47 -9.97
C TYR A 51 0.68 -17.94 -10.39
N HIS A 52 1.87 -18.55 -10.24
CA HIS A 52 2.19 -19.91 -10.70
C HIS A 52 2.57 -20.89 -9.58
N GLY A 53 2.30 -20.52 -8.35
CA GLY A 53 2.54 -21.39 -7.21
C GLY A 53 3.90 -21.17 -6.55
N ASP A 54 4.46 -22.26 -5.98
CA ASP A 54 5.62 -22.13 -5.08
C ASP A 54 6.91 -21.63 -5.75
N ARG A 55 7.02 -21.69 -7.06
CA ARG A 55 8.17 -21.11 -7.79
C ARG A 55 8.25 -19.59 -7.71
N ASP A 56 7.11 -18.94 -7.45
CA ASP A 56 7.01 -17.47 -7.29
C ASP A 56 7.36 -17.04 -5.85
N VAL A 57 7.65 -18.01 -4.97
CA VAL A 57 7.95 -17.78 -3.55
C VAL A 57 9.45 -17.88 -3.30
N SER A 58 10.00 -16.88 -2.64
CA SER A 58 11.42 -16.82 -2.26
C SER A 58 11.60 -16.35 -0.81
N LEU A 59 12.75 -16.70 -0.24
CA LEU A 59 13.16 -16.17 1.06
C LEU A 59 13.99 -14.90 0.85
N LEU A 60 13.66 -13.86 1.60
CA LEU A 60 14.49 -12.65 1.66
C LEU A 60 15.58 -12.79 2.73
N PRO A 61 16.69 -12.05 2.60
CA PRO A 61 17.70 -11.98 3.66
C PRO A 61 17.09 -11.50 4.98
N GLY A 62 17.49 -12.17 6.08
CA GLY A 62 16.95 -11.94 7.41
C GLY A 62 15.97 -13.01 7.85
N GLU A 63 15.64 -13.01 9.15
CA GLU A 63 14.74 -14.02 9.72
C GLU A 63 13.27 -13.73 9.37
N ASN A 64 12.52 -14.78 9.09
CA ASN A 64 11.07 -14.75 8.89
C ASN A 64 10.61 -13.80 7.77
N ARG A 65 11.41 -13.60 6.72
CA ARG A 65 11.09 -12.75 5.57
C ARG A 65 10.83 -13.59 4.34
N ILE A 66 9.65 -13.44 3.75
CA ILE A 66 9.23 -14.13 2.53
C ILE A 66 8.83 -13.09 1.49
N LEU A 67 9.09 -13.40 0.24
CA LEU A 67 8.64 -12.65 -0.93
C LEU A 67 7.86 -13.58 -1.84
N ILE A 68 6.69 -13.12 -2.29
CA ILE A 68 6.01 -13.67 -3.47
C ILE A 68 6.15 -12.65 -4.58
N GLU A 69 6.66 -13.08 -5.73
CA GLU A 69 6.79 -12.26 -6.94
C GLU A 69 5.98 -12.91 -8.05
N THR A 70 5.06 -12.14 -8.66
CA THR A 70 4.25 -12.61 -9.78
C THR A 70 4.52 -11.81 -11.04
N ASP A 71 4.38 -12.44 -12.20
CA ASP A 71 4.56 -11.81 -13.50
C ASP A 71 3.33 -12.07 -14.38
N ALA A 72 2.49 -11.05 -14.49
CA ALA A 72 1.24 -11.13 -15.24
C ALA A 72 1.45 -10.99 -16.76
N GLN A 73 2.54 -10.38 -17.21
CA GLN A 73 2.78 -10.14 -18.64
C GLN A 73 3.05 -11.44 -19.41
N ILE A 74 3.79 -12.35 -18.80
CA ILE A 74 4.22 -13.58 -19.47
C ILE A 74 3.04 -14.54 -19.69
N TYR A 75 2.06 -14.52 -18.80
CA TYR A 75 1.02 -15.56 -18.75
C TYR A 75 -0.38 -15.03 -18.97
N VAL A 76 -0.62 -13.74 -18.71
CA VAL A 76 -1.96 -13.11 -18.76
C VAL A 76 -1.92 -11.87 -19.64
N GLY A 77 -1.78 -12.07 -20.94
CA GLY A 77 -1.60 -10.96 -21.91
C GLY A 77 -2.69 -9.89 -21.92
N TYR A 78 -3.84 -10.14 -21.29
CA TYR A 78 -4.92 -9.16 -21.12
C TYR A 78 -4.87 -8.39 -19.79
N SER A 79 -4.05 -8.82 -18.81
CA SER A 79 -3.94 -8.13 -17.52
C SER A 79 -3.42 -6.70 -17.69
N PHE A 80 -3.95 -5.79 -16.88
CA PHE A 80 -3.40 -4.45 -16.70
C PHE A 80 -2.21 -4.44 -15.74
N LEU A 81 -1.99 -5.53 -15.00
CA LEU A 81 -0.85 -5.70 -14.12
C LEU A 81 0.37 -6.16 -14.93
N GLU A 82 1.55 -5.79 -14.46
CA GLU A 82 2.82 -6.19 -15.04
C GLU A 82 3.54 -7.15 -14.10
N ARG A 83 4.03 -6.64 -13.01
CA ARG A 83 4.72 -7.38 -11.94
C ARG A 83 4.21 -6.98 -10.60
N CYS A 84 4.07 -7.95 -9.69
CA CYS A 84 3.64 -7.67 -8.32
C CYS A 84 4.58 -8.33 -7.32
N TRP A 85 4.84 -7.64 -6.20
CA TRP A 85 5.65 -8.12 -5.10
C TRP A 85 4.87 -8.02 -3.81
N PHE A 86 4.84 -9.14 -3.07
CA PHE A 86 4.17 -9.28 -1.80
C PHE A 86 5.23 -9.66 -0.75
N GLN A 87 5.54 -8.72 0.16
CA GLN A 87 6.59 -8.91 1.16
C GLN A 87 5.98 -9.23 2.51
N PHE A 88 6.49 -10.31 3.12
CA PHE A 88 6.02 -10.81 4.40
C PHE A 88 7.11 -10.70 5.46
N TYR A 89 6.66 -10.43 6.67
CA TYR A 89 7.46 -10.52 7.89
C TYR A 89 6.65 -11.23 8.97
N ASN A 90 7.23 -12.27 9.61
CA ASN A 90 6.56 -13.12 10.59
C ASN A 90 5.18 -13.62 10.08
N ASP A 91 5.13 -14.15 8.87
CA ASP A 91 3.93 -14.66 8.19
C ASP A 91 2.80 -13.61 8.02
N LYS A 92 3.15 -12.32 8.00
CA LYS A 92 2.20 -11.23 7.74
C LYS A 92 2.64 -10.39 6.55
N LEU A 93 1.73 -10.20 5.60
CA LEU A 93 1.93 -9.31 4.46
C LEU A 93 1.99 -7.85 4.95
N TYR A 94 3.12 -7.17 4.74
CA TYR A 94 3.30 -5.80 5.19
C TYR A 94 3.61 -4.80 4.06
N ILE A 95 3.99 -5.29 2.87
CA ILE A 95 4.13 -4.47 1.66
C ILE A 95 3.51 -5.20 0.48
N ILE A 96 2.68 -4.48 -0.28
CA ILE A 96 2.20 -4.86 -1.61
C ILE A 96 2.72 -3.83 -2.59
N THR A 97 3.41 -4.27 -3.64
CA THR A 97 3.88 -3.42 -4.74
C THR A 97 3.35 -3.97 -6.05
N ILE A 98 2.66 -3.14 -6.82
CA ILE A 98 1.99 -3.51 -8.06
C ILE A 98 2.46 -2.58 -9.17
N ASN A 99 3.21 -3.11 -10.13
CA ASN A 99 3.50 -2.41 -11.36
C ASN A 99 2.33 -2.59 -12.33
N ILE A 100 1.86 -1.48 -12.87
CA ILE A 100 0.77 -1.44 -13.85
C ILE A 100 1.38 -1.21 -15.23
N ASN A 101 0.87 -1.91 -16.22
CA ASN A 101 1.35 -1.84 -17.59
C ASN A 101 1.09 -0.46 -18.21
N GLN A 102 2.16 0.27 -18.51
CA GLN A 102 2.12 1.64 -19.02
C GLN A 102 1.63 1.72 -20.49
N GLU A 103 1.69 0.63 -21.24
CA GLU A 103 1.14 0.58 -22.60
C GLU A 103 -0.39 0.50 -22.59
N LYS A 104 -0.98 0.00 -21.48
CA LYS A 104 -2.42 -0.21 -21.33
C LYS A 104 -3.10 0.84 -20.46
N MET A 105 -2.35 1.53 -19.60
CA MET A 105 -2.88 2.48 -18.64
C MET A 105 -1.91 3.64 -18.40
N ASP A 106 -2.44 4.84 -18.28
CA ASP A 106 -1.66 6.04 -17.96
C ASP A 106 -1.78 6.45 -16.49
N HIS A 107 -0.78 7.18 -16.01
CA HIS A 107 -0.69 7.62 -14.63
C HIS A 107 -1.86 8.52 -14.21
N PHE A 108 -2.33 9.41 -15.12
CA PHE A 108 -3.40 10.35 -14.80
C PHE A 108 -4.73 9.62 -14.58
N SER A 109 -5.06 8.62 -15.42
CA SER A 109 -6.27 7.82 -15.28
C SER A 109 -6.32 7.08 -13.94
N ILE A 110 -5.20 6.50 -13.50
CA ILE A 110 -5.12 5.86 -12.19
C ILE A 110 -5.24 6.91 -11.07
N PHE A 111 -4.50 8.01 -11.15
CA PHE A 111 -4.54 9.08 -10.17
C PHE A 111 -5.96 9.64 -9.98
N ASP A 112 -6.64 9.98 -11.09
CA ASP A 112 -8.02 10.49 -11.07
C ASP A 112 -9.00 9.50 -10.45
N SER A 113 -8.87 8.22 -10.81
CA SER A 113 -9.68 7.13 -10.23
C SER A 113 -9.47 6.98 -8.72
N LEU A 114 -8.22 7.05 -8.25
CA LEU A 114 -7.90 7.00 -6.82
C LEU A 114 -8.43 8.24 -6.08
N CYS A 115 -8.32 9.44 -6.68
CA CYS A 115 -8.88 10.66 -6.11
C CYS A 115 -10.41 10.61 -6.00
N LYS A 116 -11.11 10.08 -7.01
CA LYS A 116 -12.56 9.90 -6.97
C LYS A 116 -12.98 8.91 -5.89
N LYS A 117 -12.22 7.86 -5.67
CA LYS A 117 -12.57 6.79 -4.74
C LYS A 117 -12.13 7.05 -3.30
N TYR A 118 -10.97 7.66 -3.11
CA TYR A 118 -10.35 7.84 -1.78
C TYR A 118 -10.08 9.30 -1.41
N GLY A 119 -10.54 10.25 -2.25
CA GLY A 119 -10.29 11.68 -2.07
C GLY A 119 -8.88 12.09 -2.50
N MET A 120 -8.55 13.36 -2.33
CA MET A 120 -7.21 13.88 -2.67
C MET A 120 -6.13 13.26 -1.80
N PRO A 121 -4.92 13.03 -2.36
CA PRO A 121 -3.79 12.54 -1.59
C PRO A 121 -3.36 13.54 -0.51
N ASP A 122 -2.78 13.03 0.58
CA ASP A 122 -2.26 13.83 1.69
C ASP A 122 -0.95 14.54 1.34
N SER A 123 -0.20 13.98 0.39
CA SER A 123 0.99 14.62 -0.18
C SER A 123 1.19 14.23 -1.65
N VAL A 124 1.71 15.18 -2.41
CA VAL A 124 2.05 15.01 -3.83
C VAL A 124 3.43 15.61 -4.09
N ASN A 125 4.28 14.86 -4.76
CA ASN A 125 5.55 15.33 -5.28
C ASN A 125 5.75 14.78 -6.72
N PRO A 126 6.81 15.18 -7.45
CA PRO A 126 7.06 14.70 -8.82
C PRO A 126 7.20 13.19 -8.96
N GLU A 127 7.57 12.47 -7.90
CA GLU A 127 7.81 11.03 -7.90
C GLU A 127 6.58 10.23 -7.50
N LYS A 128 5.76 10.75 -6.55
CA LYS A 128 4.63 10.02 -5.99
C LYS A 128 3.52 10.88 -5.40
N SER A 129 2.33 10.32 -5.36
CA SER A 129 1.16 10.78 -4.61
C SER A 129 0.88 9.79 -3.48
N VAL A 130 0.60 10.28 -2.26
CA VAL A 130 0.48 9.45 -1.07
C VAL A 130 -0.85 9.70 -0.36
N TRP A 131 -1.56 8.63 -0.04
CA TRP A 131 -2.76 8.62 0.81
C TRP A 131 -2.42 7.93 2.12
N LYS A 132 -2.68 8.60 3.24
CA LYS A 132 -2.41 8.08 4.58
C LYS A 132 -3.72 7.68 5.28
N GLY A 133 -3.80 6.43 5.70
CA GLY A 133 -4.81 5.92 6.63
C GLY A 133 -4.26 5.84 8.05
N SER A 134 -5.04 5.25 8.96
CA SER A 134 -4.65 5.08 10.37
C SER A 134 -3.45 4.13 10.56
N SER A 135 -3.36 3.07 9.75
CA SER A 135 -2.28 2.07 9.81
C SER A 135 -1.67 1.76 8.45
N VAL A 136 -2.29 2.19 7.37
CA VAL A 136 -1.89 1.89 5.99
C VAL A 136 -1.51 3.16 5.26
N THR A 137 -0.40 3.11 4.54
CA THR A 137 -0.06 4.10 3.52
C THR A 137 -0.23 3.48 2.15
N MET A 138 -1.01 4.15 1.28
CA MET A 138 -1.08 3.84 -0.14
C MET A 138 -0.35 4.92 -0.92
N SER A 139 0.45 4.55 -1.92
CA SER A 139 1.09 5.50 -2.83
C SER A 139 0.93 5.08 -4.29
N LEU A 140 0.78 6.09 -5.15
CA LEU A 140 0.93 5.95 -6.60
C LEU A 140 2.27 6.58 -6.98
N GLU A 141 3.22 5.76 -7.37
CA GLU A 141 4.61 6.13 -7.66
C GLU A 141 4.87 6.11 -9.17
N ARG A 142 5.77 6.96 -9.66
CA ARG A 142 6.18 6.93 -11.05
C ARG A 142 7.18 5.79 -11.31
N PRO A 143 7.17 5.14 -12.48
CA PRO A 143 6.35 5.51 -13.64
C PRO A 143 4.87 5.14 -13.50
N LEU A 144 4.49 3.97 -12.97
CA LEU A 144 3.10 3.56 -12.72
C LEU A 144 3.05 2.39 -11.73
N THR A 145 3.39 2.66 -10.48
CA THR A 145 3.43 1.68 -9.40
C THR A 145 2.45 2.06 -8.29
N LEU A 146 1.56 1.15 -7.96
CA LEU A 146 0.69 1.26 -6.80
C LEU A 146 1.28 0.45 -5.65
N LYS A 147 1.43 1.08 -4.48
CA LYS A 147 2.06 0.46 -3.32
C LYS A 147 1.23 0.65 -2.07
N TYR A 148 1.14 -0.41 -1.27
CA TYR A 148 0.50 -0.41 0.05
C TYR A 148 1.52 -0.84 1.10
N VAL A 149 1.56 -0.14 2.23
CA VAL A 149 2.51 -0.39 3.30
C VAL A 149 1.78 -0.39 4.64
N ASP A 150 1.95 -1.44 5.42
CA ASP A 150 1.62 -1.45 6.85
C ASP A 150 2.67 -0.63 7.60
N GLN A 151 2.27 0.54 8.09
CA GLN A 151 3.19 1.50 8.70
C GLN A 151 3.88 0.93 9.94
N LYS A 152 3.11 0.22 10.77
CA LYS A 152 3.62 -0.31 12.04
C LYS A 152 4.74 -1.31 11.81
N THR A 153 4.50 -2.33 10.97
CA THR A 153 5.50 -3.35 10.67
C THR A 153 6.70 -2.76 9.94
N PHE A 154 6.48 -1.79 9.05
CA PHE A 154 7.55 -1.12 8.32
C PHE A 154 8.47 -0.32 9.26
N GLU A 155 7.91 0.45 10.19
CA GLU A 155 8.67 1.20 11.20
C GLU A 155 9.40 0.28 12.18
N GLU A 156 8.78 -0.82 12.61
CA GLU A 156 9.43 -1.84 13.45
C GLU A 156 10.67 -2.41 12.76
N LEU A 157 10.56 -2.74 11.47
CA LEU A 157 11.68 -3.27 10.69
C LEU A 157 12.78 -2.23 10.43
N GLN A 158 12.42 -0.96 10.17
CA GLN A 158 13.40 0.12 10.05
C GLN A 158 14.17 0.33 11.36
N ASN A 159 13.48 0.35 12.48
CA ASN A 159 14.10 0.54 13.79
C ASN A 159 15.00 -0.65 14.19
N THR A 160 14.64 -1.85 13.79
CA THR A 160 15.44 -3.06 14.05
C THR A 160 16.64 -3.15 13.10
N SER A 161 16.54 -2.57 11.92
CA SER A 161 17.61 -2.53 10.89
C SER A 161 18.61 -1.38 11.08
N GLN A 162 18.55 -0.62 12.17
CA GLN A 162 19.55 0.38 12.54
C GLN A 162 20.86 -0.28 13.00
N VAL A 163 21.42 -1.11 12.17
CA VAL A 163 22.86 -1.26 12.04
C VAL A 163 23.31 0.00 11.31
N GLY A 164 24.27 0.74 11.88
CA GLY A 164 24.70 2.07 11.46
C GLY A 164 24.79 2.35 9.95
N PRO A 165 25.08 3.56 9.51
CA PRO A 165 24.94 4.01 8.12
C PRO A 165 25.48 2.93 7.19
N ASN A 166 24.62 2.41 6.30
CA ASN A 166 25.05 1.37 5.39
C ASN A 166 26.12 1.93 4.45
N GLY A 167 27.00 1.09 3.92
CA GLY A 167 28.13 1.54 3.09
C GLY A 167 27.70 2.45 1.92
N THR A 168 26.45 2.34 1.46
CA THR A 168 25.88 3.19 0.39
C THR A 168 25.59 4.60 0.88
N GLU A 169 25.10 4.76 2.10
CA GLU A 169 24.89 6.11 2.71
C GLU A 169 26.22 6.78 2.98
N MET A 170 27.20 6.08 3.53
CA MET A 170 28.55 6.60 3.72
C MET A 170 29.19 7.02 2.38
N THR A 171 29.03 6.23 1.34
CA THR A 171 29.56 6.56 -0.01
C THR A 171 28.85 7.76 -0.60
N ARG A 172 27.54 7.89 -0.41
CA ARG A 172 26.75 9.06 -0.83
C ARG A 172 27.20 10.33 -0.12
N ASP A 173 27.35 10.27 1.19
CA ASP A 173 27.74 11.42 1.99
C ASP A 173 29.17 11.87 1.63
N MET A 174 30.11 10.94 1.46
CA MET A 174 31.45 11.23 0.95
C MET A 174 31.45 11.86 -0.44
N PHE A 175 30.54 11.42 -1.34
CA PHE A 175 30.38 12.03 -2.66
C PHE A 175 29.85 13.46 -2.56
N LEU A 176 28.85 13.71 -1.71
CA LEU A 176 28.27 15.04 -1.52
C LEU A 176 29.23 16.02 -0.84
N GLU A 177 30.07 15.54 0.08
CA GLU A 177 31.13 16.36 0.70
C GLU A 177 32.24 16.74 -0.29
N GLY A 178 32.39 16.00 -1.39
CA GLY A 178 33.38 16.25 -2.44
C GLY A 178 32.92 17.19 -3.56
N LEU A 179 31.64 17.67 -3.53
CA LEU A 179 31.11 18.64 -4.47
C LEU A 179 31.37 20.07 -4.02
#